data_adf0a62ea639547a63cb74ebc21f9d24
#
_entry.id   adf0a62ea639547a63cb74ebc21f9d24
#
_cell.length_a   1.000
_cell.length_b   1.000
_cell.length_c   1.000
_cell.angle_alpha   90.00
_cell.angle_beta   90.00
_cell.angle_gamma   90.00
#
_symmetry.space_group_name_H-M   'P 1'
#
loop_
_entity.id
_entity.type
_entity.pdbx_description
1 polymer ?
#
loop_
_entity_poly.entity_id
_entity_poly.type
_entity_poly.pdbx_seq_one_letter_code
_entity_poly.pdbx_strand_id
1 'polypeptide(L)'
;MPLPPQATKISRNGVELTSNVDRANYLITELTRAAMRDVAKYVLKIVRANVRGINNYTRRMRYASTRYQYWIRKKECDLQLGIENTAKGAETAWWADQSELGAAGQPKRGFLRSAVYDNIDMIRKIEAQYLSAIEDENNAASLVDESENNPEDEND
;
A
#
# COMPACT_ATOMS: atom_id res chain seq x y z
N MET A 1 -6.45 8.47 -12.94
CA MET A 1 -5.99 9.61 -12.09
C MET A 1 -6.92 10.81 -12.25
N PRO A 2 -7.42 11.46 -11.17
CA PRO A 2 -8.17 12.71 -11.28
C PRO A 2 -7.32 13.80 -11.95
N LEU A 3 -7.97 14.74 -12.63
CA LEU A 3 -7.25 15.81 -13.34
C LEU A 3 -6.46 16.69 -12.35
N PRO A 4 -5.19 16.99 -12.63
CA PRO A 4 -4.39 17.85 -11.78
C PRO A 4 -4.93 19.29 -11.79
N PRO A 5 -4.75 20.05 -10.69
CA PRO A 5 -5.16 21.44 -10.64
C PRO A 5 -4.43 22.28 -11.68
N GLN A 6 -5.13 23.28 -12.23
CA GLN A 6 -4.52 24.19 -13.19
C GLN A 6 -3.51 25.13 -12.50
N ALA A 7 -2.49 25.57 -13.25
CA ALA A 7 -1.55 26.56 -12.79
C ALA A 7 -2.25 27.88 -12.42
N THR A 8 -1.91 28.44 -11.28
CA THR A 8 -2.43 29.76 -10.87
C THR A 8 -1.66 30.86 -11.59
N LYS A 9 -2.34 31.68 -12.36
CA LYS A 9 -1.78 32.86 -13.06
C LYS A 9 -2.19 34.12 -12.34
N ILE A 10 -1.22 34.93 -11.95
CA ILE A 10 -1.42 36.23 -11.33
C ILE A 10 -0.75 37.27 -12.22
N SER A 11 -1.52 38.24 -12.72
CA SER A 11 -0.99 39.38 -13.47
C SER A 11 -1.21 40.65 -12.65
N ARG A 12 -0.12 41.38 -12.38
CA ARG A 12 -0.17 42.66 -11.67
C ARG A 12 0.91 43.59 -12.21
N ASN A 13 0.52 44.81 -12.61
CA ASN A 13 1.43 45.85 -13.08
C ASN A 13 2.38 45.44 -14.23
N GLY A 14 1.86 44.63 -15.17
CA GLY A 14 2.64 44.14 -16.32
C GLY A 14 3.58 42.98 -16.01
N VAL A 15 3.57 42.47 -14.77
CA VAL A 15 4.29 41.23 -14.38
C VAL A 15 3.31 40.08 -14.30
N GLU A 16 3.60 39.01 -15.05
CA GLU A 16 2.85 37.76 -14.99
C GLU A 16 3.62 36.73 -14.16
N LEU A 17 2.96 36.22 -13.12
CA LEU A 17 3.44 35.11 -12.30
C LEU A 17 2.59 33.88 -12.57
N THR A 18 3.22 32.78 -12.97
CA THR A 18 2.57 31.48 -13.08
C THR A 18 3.09 30.57 -11.95
N SER A 19 2.18 30.11 -11.09
CA SER A 19 2.51 29.22 -9.99
C SER A 19 1.99 27.80 -10.28
N ASN A 20 2.88 26.82 -10.25
CA ASN A 20 2.58 25.39 -10.40
C ASN A 20 2.62 24.62 -9.06
N VAL A 21 2.67 25.34 -7.92
CA VAL A 21 2.83 24.73 -6.58
C VAL A 21 1.73 23.72 -6.28
N ASP A 22 0.47 24.09 -6.56
CA ASP A 22 -0.67 23.20 -6.30
C ASP A 22 -0.62 21.93 -7.15
N ARG A 23 -0.17 22.07 -8.41
CA ARG A 23 0.02 20.95 -9.34
C ARG A 23 1.15 20.01 -8.86
N ALA A 24 2.27 20.56 -8.43
CA ALA A 24 3.39 19.80 -7.87
C ALA A 24 2.99 19.07 -6.59
N ASN A 25 2.30 19.73 -5.67
CA ASN A 25 1.81 19.12 -4.43
C ASN A 25 0.82 17.99 -4.71
N TYR A 26 -0.07 18.18 -5.69
CA TYR A 26 -1.00 17.15 -6.11
C TYR A 26 -0.24 15.92 -6.65
N LEU A 27 0.71 16.13 -7.56
CA LEU A 27 1.50 15.04 -8.16
C LEU A 27 2.28 14.25 -7.09
N ILE A 28 2.97 14.94 -6.19
CA ILE A 28 3.69 14.30 -5.08
C ILE A 28 2.75 13.48 -4.22
N THR A 29 1.56 13.99 -3.92
CA THR A 29 0.57 13.30 -3.10
C THR A 29 0.07 12.03 -3.78
N GLU A 30 -0.25 12.08 -5.07
CA GLU A 30 -0.73 10.90 -5.82
C GLU A 30 0.38 9.86 -6.02
N LEU A 31 1.62 10.27 -6.31
CA LEU A 31 2.78 9.38 -6.38
C LEU A 31 3.05 8.69 -5.03
N THR A 32 2.96 9.43 -3.94
CA THR A 32 3.13 8.86 -2.59
C THR A 32 2.06 7.80 -2.30
N ARG A 33 0.81 8.07 -2.67
CA ARG A 33 -0.29 7.11 -2.51
C ARG A 33 -0.10 5.87 -3.38
N ALA A 34 0.37 6.05 -4.61
CA ALA A 34 0.66 4.95 -5.52
C ALA A 34 1.79 4.07 -4.98
N ALA A 35 2.89 4.67 -4.53
CA ALA A 35 3.99 3.96 -3.88
C ALA A 35 3.52 3.14 -2.67
N MET A 36 2.69 3.74 -1.81
CA MET A 36 2.12 3.05 -0.64
C MET A 36 1.24 1.86 -1.03
N ARG A 37 0.44 1.97 -2.11
CA ARG A 37 -0.37 0.85 -2.62
C ARG A 37 0.52 -0.30 -3.07
N ASP A 38 1.54 -0.02 -3.86
CA ASP A 38 2.42 -1.06 -4.39
C ASP A 38 3.26 -1.72 -3.30
N VAL A 39 3.76 -0.96 -2.33
CA VAL A 39 4.40 -1.50 -1.12
C VAL A 39 3.44 -2.40 -0.36
N ALA A 40 2.20 -1.96 -0.16
CA ALA A 40 1.18 -2.74 0.55
C ALA A 40 0.86 -4.05 -0.16
N LYS A 41 0.62 -4.02 -1.48
CA LYS A 41 0.37 -5.21 -2.30
C LYS A 41 1.55 -6.18 -2.23
N TYR A 42 2.77 -5.67 -2.37
CA TYR A 42 3.98 -6.49 -2.28
C TYR A 42 4.10 -7.19 -0.92
N VAL A 43 3.94 -6.46 0.18
CA VAL A 43 4.01 -7.02 1.54
C VAL A 43 2.90 -8.04 1.77
N LEU A 44 1.66 -7.74 1.39
CA LEU A 44 0.54 -8.68 1.56
C LEU A 44 0.72 -9.96 0.74
N LYS A 45 1.25 -9.87 -0.46
CA LYS A 45 1.59 -11.05 -1.29
C LYS A 45 2.56 -11.99 -0.54
N ILE A 46 3.59 -11.44 0.09
CA ILE A 46 4.55 -12.22 0.90
C ILE A 46 3.88 -12.81 2.14
N VAL A 47 3.10 -12.02 2.88
CA VAL A 47 2.37 -12.50 4.06
C VAL A 47 1.46 -13.66 3.69
N ARG A 48 0.65 -13.49 2.65
CA ARG A 48 -0.27 -14.53 2.18
C ARG A 48 0.48 -15.80 1.72
N ALA A 49 1.61 -15.66 1.04
CA ALA A 49 2.48 -16.77 0.66
C ALA A 49 3.05 -17.50 1.90
N ASN A 50 3.55 -16.76 2.87
CA ASN A 50 4.10 -17.32 4.11
C ASN A 50 3.03 -18.06 4.93
N VAL A 51 1.81 -17.51 5.03
CA VAL A 51 0.68 -18.18 5.70
C VAL A 51 0.31 -19.47 4.96
N ARG A 52 0.28 -19.47 3.63
CA ARG A 52 -0.03 -20.65 2.82
C ARG A 52 1.09 -21.71 2.87
N GLY A 53 2.33 -21.32 3.09
CA GLY A 53 3.50 -22.20 3.20
C GLY A 53 3.61 -22.96 4.52
N ILE A 54 2.68 -22.79 5.46
CA ILE A 54 2.70 -23.51 6.74
C ILE A 54 2.43 -25.01 6.52
N ASN A 55 3.28 -25.86 7.08
CA ASN A 55 3.01 -27.29 7.16
C ASN A 55 1.70 -27.54 7.91
N ASN A 56 0.83 -28.41 7.39
CA ASN A 56 -0.52 -28.65 7.87
C ASN A 56 -1.51 -27.48 7.66
N TYR A 57 -1.38 -26.81 6.52
CA TYR A 57 -2.28 -25.76 6.10
C TYR A 57 -3.73 -26.21 6.06
N THR A 58 -4.56 -25.71 6.95
CA THR A 58 -5.97 -26.04 7.07
C THR A 58 -6.86 -25.07 6.31
N ARG A 59 -8.14 -25.46 6.06
CA ARG A 59 -9.14 -24.55 5.48
C ARG A 59 -9.26 -23.23 6.29
N ARG A 60 -9.16 -23.29 7.62
CA ARG A 60 -9.20 -22.10 8.50
C ARG A 60 -8.04 -21.15 8.24
N MET A 61 -6.82 -21.66 8.04
CA MET A 61 -5.65 -20.85 7.71
C MET A 61 -5.76 -20.20 6.33
N ARG A 62 -6.43 -20.86 5.37
CA ARG A 62 -6.71 -20.24 4.06
C ARG A 62 -7.52 -18.96 4.23
N TYR A 63 -8.60 -19.01 5.03
CA TYR A 63 -9.41 -17.84 5.30
C TYR A 63 -8.68 -16.82 6.17
N ALA A 64 -7.81 -17.23 7.09
CA ALA A 64 -6.97 -16.32 7.86
C ALA A 64 -6.03 -15.51 6.97
N SER A 65 -5.51 -16.09 5.87
CA SER A 65 -4.64 -15.36 4.93
C SER A 65 -5.33 -14.18 4.24
N THR A 66 -6.65 -14.26 4.04
CA THR A 66 -7.44 -13.20 3.41
C THR A 66 -7.75 -12.05 4.38
N ARG A 67 -7.51 -12.22 5.67
CA ARG A 67 -7.76 -11.19 6.70
C ARG A 67 -6.63 -10.17 6.80
N TYR A 68 -5.47 -10.44 6.21
CA TYR A 68 -4.40 -9.46 6.12
C TYR A 68 -4.77 -8.44 5.06
N GLN A 69 -4.96 -7.19 5.48
CA GLN A 69 -5.43 -6.08 4.66
C GLN A 69 -4.56 -4.84 4.86
N TYR A 70 -4.71 -3.86 3.98
CA TYR A 70 -4.07 -2.57 4.10
C TYR A 70 -5.08 -1.42 4.00
N TRP A 71 -4.76 -0.31 4.65
CA TRP A 71 -5.53 0.93 4.59
C TRP A 71 -4.60 2.09 4.34
N ILE A 72 -4.98 2.97 3.41
CA ILE A 72 -4.26 4.21 3.13
C ILE A 72 -5.11 5.38 3.60
N ARG A 73 -4.59 6.13 4.56
CA ARG A 73 -5.22 7.37 5.02
C ARG A 73 -4.93 8.49 4.04
N LYS A 74 -5.94 8.87 3.25
CA LYS A 74 -5.78 9.83 2.15
C LYS A 74 -5.24 11.20 2.57
N LYS A 75 -5.60 11.69 3.77
CA LYS A 75 -5.16 13.01 4.25
C LYS A 75 -3.74 13.03 4.81
N GLU A 76 -3.34 11.94 5.44
CA GLU A 76 -2.10 11.83 6.19
C GLU A 76 -0.98 11.17 5.40
N CYS A 77 -1.27 10.65 4.19
CA CYS A 77 -0.36 9.81 3.41
C CYS A 77 0.30 8.73 4.29
N ASP A 78 -0.53 8.01 5.04
CA ASP A 78 -0.12 6.98 5.99
C ASP A 78 -0.61 5.62 5.51
N LEU A 79 0.28 4.62 5.51
CA LEU A 79 -0.02 3.24 5.16
C LEU A 79 -0.13 2.41 6.43
N GLN A 80 -1.27 1.76 6.61
CA GLN A 80 -1.49 0.80 7.68
C GLN A 80 -1.67 -0.60 7.12
N LEU A 81 -0.93 -1.54 7.65
CA LEU A 81 -1.04 -2.97 7.35
C LEU A 81 -1.50 -3.68 8.63
N GLY A 82 -2.50 -4.53 8.52
CA GLY A 82 -3.06 -5.18 9.69
C GLY A 82 -4.00 -6.33 9.36
N ILE A 83 -4.73 -6.77 10.36
CA ILE A 83 -5.71 -7.84 10.26
C ILE A 83 -7.10 -7.23 10.34
N GLU A 84 -7.91 -7.46 9.33
CA GLU A 84 -9.30 -7.04 9.32
C GLU A 84 -10.14 -7.91 10.23
N ASN A 85 -10.76 -7.30 11.25
CA ASN A 85 -11.67 -7.96 12.16
C ASN A 85 -13.10 -7.46 11.94
N THR A 86 -13.84 -8.13 11.06
CA THR A 86 -15.27 -7.88 10.82
C THR A 86 -16.14 -8.91 11.52
N ALA A 87 -17.38 -8.57 11.84
CA ALA A 87 -18.33 -9.47 12.51
C ALA A 87 -18.49 -10.83 11.78
N LYS A 88 -18.45 -10.83 10.43
CA LYS A 88 -18.53 -12.04 9.60
C LYS A 88 -17.22 -12.84 9.54
N GLY A 89 -16.10 -12.25 9.96
CA GLY A 89 -14.76 -12.83 9.88
C GLY A 89 -14.06 -12.99 11.23
N ALA A 90 -14.74 -12.76 12.34
CA ALA A 90 -14.12 -12.73 13.67
C ALA A 90 -13.33 -14.01 13.99
N GLU A 91 -13.84 -15.19 13.67
CA GLU A 91 -13.14 -16.47 13.92
C GLU A 91 -11.84 -16.56 13.08
N THR A 92 -11.89 -16.16 11.82
CA THR A 92 -10.71 -16.21 10.94
C THR A 92 -9.71 -15.11 11.25
N ALA A 93 -10.16 -13.93 11.69
CA ALA A 93 -9.32 -12.86 12.20
C ALA A 93 -8.60 -13.30 13.48
N TRP A 94 -9.30 -13.95 14.40
CA TRP A 94 -8.73 -14.52 15.62
C TRP A 94 -7.58 -15.51 15.32
N TRP A 95 -7.72 -16.36 14.30
CA TRP A 95 -6.64 -17.24 13.85
C TRP A 95 -5.44 -16.50 13.29
N ALA A 96 -5.67 -15.42 12.54
CA ALA A 96 -4.61 -14.56 12.03
C ALA A 96 -3.87 -13.86 13.17
N ASP A 97 -4.60 -13.31 14.15
CA ASP A 97 -4.04 -12.66 15.34
C ASP A 97 -3.18 -13.62 16.16
N GLN A 98 -3.67 -14.85 16.39
CA GLN A 98 -2.89 -15.86 17.11
C GLN A 98 -1.63 -16.29 16.36
N SER A 99 -1.70 -16.37 15.04
CA SER A 99 -0.53 -16.68 14.23
C SER A 99 0.50 -15.54 14.26
N GLU A 100 0.04 -14.31 14.35
CA GLU A 100 0.91 -13.13 14.39
C GLU A 100 1.52 -12.91 15.77
N LEU A 101 0.70 -12.96 16.80
CA LEU A 101 1.10 -12.61 18.18
C LEU A 101 1.55 -13.80 19.02
N GLY A 102 1.12 -15.01 18.65
CA GLY A 102 1.25 -16.22 19.45
C GLY A 102 0.12 -16.40 20.45
N ALA A 103 -0.14 -17.63 20.84
CA ALA A 103 -1.12 -17.98 21.88
C ALA A 103 -0.68 -19.23 22.65
N ALA A 104 -1.42 -19.60 23.71
CA ALA A 104 -1.14 -20.81 24.45
C ALA A 104 -1.16 -22.05 23.54
N GLY A 105 -0.02 -22.71 23.37
CA GLY A 105 0.15 -23.85 22.48
C GLY A 105 0.40 -23.52 21.00
N GLN A 106 0.45 -22.24 20.62
CA GLN A 106 0.80 -21.81 19.26
C GLN A 106 2.00 -20.85 19.26
N PRO A 107 3.06 -21.14 18.49
CA PRO A 107 4.21 -20.26 18.42
C PRO A 107 3.86 -18.95 17.72
N LYS A 108 4.42 -17.84 18.20
CA LYS A 108 4.39 -16.57 17.50
C LYS A 108 5.14 -16.70 16.17
N ARG A 109 4.49 -16.39 15.07
CA ARG A 109 5.08 -16.48 13.72
C ARG A 109 5.47 -15.12 13.15
N GLY A 110 4.69 -14.06 13.46
CA GLY A 110 5.01 -12.69 13.06
C GLY A 110 5.12 -12.51 11.56
N PHE A 111 4.19 -13.06 10.77
CA PHE A 111 4.23 -13.05 9.31
C PHE A 111 4.28 -11.64 8.72
N LEU A 112 3.49 -10.73 9.27
CA LEU A 112 3.45 -9.34 8.83
C LEU A 112 4.78 -8.65 9.12
N ARG A 113 5.29 -8.86 10.34
CA ARG A 113 6.56 -8.28 10.76
C ARG A 113 7.72 -8.79 9.90
N SER A 114 7.84 -10.11 9.71
CA SER A 114 8.91 -10.69 8.89
C SER A 114 8.80 -10.25 7.43
N ALA A 115 7.59 -10.21 6.87
CA ALA A 115 7.38 -9.75 5.50
C ALA A 115 7.89 -8.32 5.26
N VAL A 116 7.79 -7.43 6.25
CA VAL A 116 8.33 -6.08 6.15
C VAL A 116 9.84 -6.07 6.34
N TYR A 117 10.34 -6.61 7.46
CA TYR A 117 11.75 -6.49 7.83
C TYR A 117 12.69 -7.26 6.89
N ASP A 118 12.29 -8.46 6.45
CA ASP A 118 13.11 -9.29 5.57
C ASP A 118 13.14 -8.78 4.12
N ASN A 119 12.23 -7.84 3.77
CA ASN A 119 12.09 -7.31 2.41
C ASN A 119 12.28 -5.79 2.33
N ILE A 120 12.92 -5.18 3.32
CA ILE A 120 13.08 -3.72 3.38
C ILE A 120 13.78 -3.14 2.15
N ASP A 121 14.72 -3.87 1.55
CA ASP A 121 15.46 -3.42 0.37
C ASP A 121 14.56 -3.38 -0.89
N MET A 122 13.61 -4.33 -1.01
CA MET A 122 12.62 -4.29 -2.09
C MET A 122 11.61 -3.18 -1.89
N ILE A 123 11.17 -2.95 -0.66
CA ILE A 123 10.28 -1.83 -0.32
C ILE A 123 10.94 -0.51 -0.72
N ARG A 124 12.21 -0.31 -0.34
CA ARG A 124 12.98 0.88 -0.73
C ARG A 124 13.14 1.03 -2.25
N LYS A 125 13.30 -0.07 -3.00
CA LYS A 125 13.36 -0.02 -4.47
C LYS A 125 12.05 0.44 -5.07
N ILE A 126 10.91 -0.05 -4.57
CA ILE A 126 9.59 0.39 -5.00
C ILE A 126 9.44 1.90 -4.73
N GLU A 127 9.74 2.35 -3.51
CA GLU A 127 9.65 3.77 -3.15
C GLU A 127 10.57 4.64 -4.00
N ALA A 128 11.81 4.21 -4.26
CA ALA A 128 12.77 4.94 -5.10
C ALA A 128 12.30 5.08 -6.55
N GLN A 129 11.58 4.10 -7.10
CA GLN A 129 10.99 4.18 -8.43
C GLN A 129 9.99 5.35 -8.53
N TYR A 130 9.14 5.52 -7.53
CA TYR A 130 8.18 6.62 -7.48
C TYR A 130 8.85 7.97 -7.23
N LEU A 131 9.88 8.01 -6.40
CA LEU A 131 10.65 9.24 -6.16
C LEU A 131 11.36 9.70 -7.43
N SER A 132 11.92 8.80 -8.23
CA SER A 132 12.58 9.16 -9.49
C SER A 132 11.63 9.70 -10.55
N ALA A 133 10.34 9.40 -10.45
CA ALA A 133 9.33 9.87 -11.40
C ALA A 133 8.82 11.31 -11.10
N ILE A 134 9.22 11.93 -9.98
CA ILE A 134 8.75 13.27 -9.62
C ILE A 134 9.16 14.32 -10.66
N GLU A 135 10.29 14.13 -11.32
CA GLU A 135 10.82 15.08 -12.31
C GLU A 135 10.12 14.98 -13.68
N ASP A 136 9.42 13.87 -13.96
CA ASP A 136 8.72 13.64 -15.22
C ASP A 136 7.22 13.37 -14.98
N GLU A 137 6.39 14.37 -15.29
CA GLU A 137 4.94 14.30 -15.07
C GLU A 137 4.26 13.17 -15.85
N ASN A 138 4.74 12.85 -17.06
CA ASN A 138 4.15 11.77 -17.86
C ASN A 138 4.48 10.41 -17.28
N ASN A 139 5.71 10.22 -16.82
CA ASN A 139 6.14 9.01 -16.12
C ASN A 139 5.41 8.86 -14.79
N ALA A 140 5.26 9.94 -14.04
CA ALA A 140 4.49 9.96 -12.80
C ALA A 140 3.02 9.56 -13.02
N ALA A 141 2.38 10.09 -14.05
CA ALA A 141 0.99 9.76 -14.37
C ALA A 141 0.84 8.27 -14.75
N SER A 142 1.75 7.73 -15.56
CA SER A 142 1.70 6.31 -15.93
C SER A 142 1.86 5.38 -14.72
N LEU A 143 2.79 5.67 -13.82
CA LEU A 143 2.99 4.88 -12.59
C LEU A 143 1.76 4.91 -11.67
N VAL A 144 1.09 6.07 -11.54
CA VAL A 144 -0.14 6.17 -10.75
C VAL A 144 -1.25 5.32 -11.38
N ASP A 145 -1.44 5.42 -12.69
CA ASP A 145 -2.47 4.65 -13.40
C ASP A 145 -2.18 3.14 -13.35
N GLU A 146 -0.93 2.71 -13.49
CA GLU A 146 -0.53 1.31 -13.34
C GLU A 146 -0.84 0.78 -11.93
N SER A 147 -0.56 1.57 -10.88
CA SER A 147 -0.85 1.16 -9.50
C SER A 147 -2.35 1.04 -9.20
N GLU A 148 -3.20 1.83 -9.90
CA GLU A 148 -4.66 1.78 -9.76
C GLU A 148 -5.28 0.60 -10.52
N ASN A 149 -4.74 0.28 -11.70
CA ASN A 149 -5.30 -0.72 -12.63
C ASN A 149 -4.65 -2.11 -12.51
N ASN A 150 -3.83 -2.35 -11.50
CA ASN A 150 -3.17 -3.64 -11.33
C ASN A 150 -4.21 -4.74 -11.00
N PRO A 151 -4.40 -5.76 -11.89
CA PRO A 151 -5.46 -6.78 -11.76
C PRO A 151 -5.30 -7.73 -10.55
N GLU A 152 -4.25 -7.59 -9.75
CA GLU A 152 -4.11 -8.36 -8.51
C GLU A 152 -5.19 -8.00 -7.46
N ASP A 153 -5.97 -6.92 -7.67
CA ASP A 153 -7.06 -6.49 -6.78
C ASP A 153 -8.42 -7.17 -7.08
N GLU A 154 -8.59 -7.84 -8.24
CA GLU A 154 -9.88 -8.43 -8.65
C GLU A 154 -10.10 -9.89 -8.18
N ASN A 155 -9.17 -10.50 -7.47
CA ASN A 155 -9.23 -11.91 -7.06
C ASN A 155 -9.29 -12.14 -5.54
N ASP A 156 -10.00 -11.29 -4.79
CA ASP A 156 -10.32 -11.53 -3.37
C ASP A 156 -11.81 -11.79 -3.11
#